data_c648283d43b21f8310fdb11fcd133d17
#
_entry.id   c648283d43b21f8310fdb11fcd133d17
#
_cell.length_a   1.000
_cell.length_b   1.000
_cell.length_c   1.000
_cell.angle_alpha   90.00
_cell.angle_beta   90.00
_cell.angle_gamma   90.00
#
_symmetry.space_group_name_H-M   'P 1'
#
loop_
_entity.id
_entity.type
_entity.pdbx_description
1 polymer ?
#
loop_
_entity_poly.entity_id
_entity_poly.type
_entity_poly.pdbx_seq_one_letter_code
_entity_poly.pdbx_strand_id
1 'polypeptide(L)'
;LSVASYFFDDDGVLAKDTQIIKDGILVAGLSDLASATQLGTVPTGNGRRESCRRKAYARMTNTFFEKGTDKLEDMIASIKHGYMLFETSNGMEDPKNWAIQCVAQYGIEIVDGKLTDNYVSPVVMSGYVPDLLKSISMISDDFEISGAGSCGKGYKEWVRVSDGGPALKARVKLG
;
A
#
# COMPACT_ATOMS: atom_id res chain seq x y z
N LEU A 1 -8.48 16.88 -0.69
CA LEU A 1 -7.14 16.95 -0.06
C LEU A 1 -6.89 15.66 0.70
N SER A 2 -5.79 15.00 0.39
CA SER A 2 -5.38 13.79 1.11
C SER A 2 -4.97 14.12 2.54
N VAL A 3 -5.30 13.24 3.48
CA VAL A 3 -5.19 13.50 4.94
C VAL A 3 -3.75 13.72 5.40
N ALA A 4 -2.79 13.03 4.79
CA ALA A 4 -1.38 13.14 5.16
C ALA A 4 -0.59 14.08 4.24
N SER A 5 -1.19 15.17 3.82
CA SER A 5 -0.54 16.24 3.06
C SER A 5 -0.13 17.38 4.00
N TYR A 6 1.13 17.75 3.97
CA TYR A 6 1.71 18.82 4.80
C TYR A 6 2.91 19.44 4.09
N PHE A 7 3.35 20.61 4.54
CA PHE A 7 4.53 21.29 3.98
C PHE A 7 5.85 20.77 4.55
N PHE A 8 5.87 20.40 5.82
CA PHE A 8 7.02 19.81 6.49
C PHE A 8 6.54 18.78 7.52
N ASP A 9 7.37 17.79 7.77
CA ASP A 9 7.11 16.74 8.73
C ASP A 9 7.37 17.17 10.19
N ASP A 10 7.22 16.27 11.14
CA ASP A 10 7.42 16.56 12.56
C ASP A 10 8.91 16.70 12.96
N ASP A 11 9.84 16.45 12.07
CA ASP A 11 11.27 16.75 12.22
C ASP A 11 11.66 18.09 11.58
N GLY A 12 10.71 18.80 10.95
CA GLY A 12 10.94 20.05 10.23
C GLY A 12 11.50 19.87 8.82
N VAL A 13 11.49 18.67 8.28
CA VAL A 13 11.95 18.36 6.92
C VAL A 13 10.83 18.66 5.91
N LEU A 14 11.15 19.35 4.83
CA LEU A 14 10.18 19.64 3.77
C LEU A 14 9.63 18.35 3.16
N ALA A 15 8.32 18.28 3.08
CA ALA A 15 7.64 17.19 2.39
C ALA A 15 7.92 17.25 0.88
N LYS A 16 8.02 16.08 0.28
CA LYS A 16 8.26 15.93 -1.17
C LYS A 16 7.65 14.62 -1.67
N ASP A 17 7.43 14.54 -2.95
CA ASP A 17 7.16 13.27 -3.59
C ASP A 17 8.38 12.37 -3.50
N THR A 18 8.16 11.14 -3.05
CA THR A 18 9.20 10.14 -2.92
C THR A 18 8.80 8.91 -3.70
N GLN A 19 9.43 8.73 -4.86
CA GLN A 19 9.26 7.53 -5.66
C GLN A 19 10.03 6.39 -4.99
N ILE A 20 9.31 5.37 -4.53
CA ILE A 20 9.87 4.21 -3.83
C ILE A 20 10.30 3.14 -4.83
N ILE A 21 9.43 2.83 -5.78
CA ILE A 21 9.68 1.87 -6.84
C ILE A 21 9.49 2.56 -8.19
N LYS A 22 10.47 2.41 -9.07
CA LYS A 22 10.44 2.90 -10.45
C LYS A 22 10.78 1.75 -11.39
N ASP A 23 9.92 1.50 -12.37
CA ASP A 23 10.13 0.45 -13.40
C ASP A 23 10.47 -0.91 -12.77
N GLY A 24 9.82 -1.26 -11.66
CA GLY A 24 10.06 -2.50 -10.92
C GLY A 24 11.31 -2.51 -10.04
N ILE A 25 12.06 -1.41 -9.97
CA ILE A 25 13.28 -1.28 -9.18
C ILE A 25 13.00 -0.47 -7.91
N LEU A 26 13.42 -0.96 -6.75
CA LEU A 26 13.40 -0.21 -5.51
C LEU A 26 14.48 0.87 -5.57
N VAL A 27 14.07 2.14 -5.67
CA VAL A 27 14.98 3.28 -5.85
C VAL A 27 15.12 4.15 -4.60
N ALA A 28 14.18 4.09 -3.67
CA ALA A 28 14.22 4.84 -2.42
C ALA A 28 13.47 4.12 -1.30
N GLY A 29 13.74 4.54 -0.06
CA GLY A 29 12.94 4.22 1.12
C GLY A 29 12.45 5.50 1.79
N LEU A 30 11.35 5.41 2.52
CA LEU A 30 10.88 6.51 3.36
C LEU A 30 11.79 6.65 4.58
N SER A 31 12.18 7.87 4.92
CA SER A 31 13.05 8.15 6.06
C SER A 31 12.59 9.38 6.86
N ASP A 32 12.84 9.33 8.16
CA ASP A 32 12.87 10.49 9.03
C ASP A 32 14.29 11.08 9.08
N LEU A 33 14.47 12.17 9.80
CA LEU A 33 15.78 12.82 9.91
C LEU A 33 16.82 11.90 10.57
N ALA A 34 16.44 11.13 11.59
CA ALA A 34 17.35 10.24 12.31
C ALA A 34 17.82 9.07 11.42
N SER A 35 16.91 8.38 10.76
CA SER A 35 17.24 7.26 9.87
C SER A 35 18.03 7.70 8.64
N ALA A 36 17.67 8.86 8.06
CA ALA A 36 18.42 9.42 6.94
C ALA A 36 19.88 9.75 7.35
N THR A 37 20.08 10.33 8.53
CA THR A 37 21.41 10.61 9.05
C THR A 37 22.22 9.34 9.25
N GLN A 38 21.62 8.30 9.83
CA GLN A 38 22.29 7.00 10.04
C GLN A 38 22.68 6.32 8.71
N LEU A 39 21.86 6.46 7.68
CA LEU A 39 22.10 5.87 6.38
C LEU A 39 22.95 6.74 5.45
N GLY A 40 23.28 7.96 5.84
CA GLY A 40 23.99 8.93 5.00
C GLY A 40 23.19 9.36 3.77
N THR A 41 21.86 9.41 3.90
CA THR A 41 20.94 9.77 2.82
C THR A 41 20.21 11.08 3.09
N VAL A 42 19.48 11.59 2.09
CA VAL A 42 18.62 12.76 2.25
C VAL A 42 17.28 12.33 2.86
N PRO A 43 16.80 13.00 3.93
CA PRO A 43 15.51 12.66 4.52
C PRO A 43 14.36 12.94 3.54
N THR A 44 13.30 12.14 3.64
CA THR A 44 12.19 12.16 2.68
C THR A 44 10.98 12.97 3.16
N GLY A 45 11.05 13.59 4.33
CA GLY A 45 9.91 14.31 4.90
C GLY A 45 8.84 13.39 5.44
N ASN A 46 9.24 12.24 5.97
CA ASN A 46 8.33 11.23 6.50
C ASN A 46 8.48 11.02 8.02
N GLY A 47 9.17 11.93 8.73
CA GLY A 47 9.25 11.92 10.19
C GLY A 47 7.91 12.34 10.79
N ARG A 48 7.14 11.37 11.30
CA ARG A 48 5.79 11.62 11.83
C ARG A 48 5.62 11.01 13.21
N ARG A 49 4.82 11.67 14.03
CA ARG A 49 4.47 11.20 15.37
C ARG A 49 2.96 11.24 15.58
N GLU A 50 2.47 10.38 16.45
CA GLU A 50 1.07 10.35 16.83
C GLU A 50 0.63 11.61 17.59
N SER A 51 1.53 12.15 18.43
CA SER A 51 1.29 13.36 19.20
C SER A 51 2.58 14.08 19.56
N CYS A 52 2.49 15.30 20.04
CA CYS A 52 3.64 16.08 20.50
C CYS A 52 4.43 15.44 21.64
N ARG A 53 3.86 14.46 22.33
CA ARG A 53 4.49 13.71 23.43
C ARG A 53 5.23 12.44 22.95
N ARG A 54 5.21 12.17 21.64
CA ARG A 54 5.82 10.98 21.04
C ARG A 54 7.00 11.37 20.17
N LYS A 55 7.94 10.45 20.03
CA LYS A 55 9.04 10.59 19.09
C LYS A 55 8.53 10.47 17.65
N ALA A 56 9.12 11.23 16.74
CA ALA A 56 8.90 11.04 15.32
C ALA A 56 9.63 9.78 14.81
N TYR A 57 9.03 9.11 13.86
CA TYR A 57 9.58 7.96 13.15
C TYR A 57 9.26 8.06 11.67
N ALA A 58 10.03 7.38 10.83
CA ALA A 58 9.68 7.21 9.42
C ALA A 58 8.31 6.50 9.30
N ARG A 59 7.33 7.21 8.73
CA ARG A 59 5.94 6.75 8.60
C ARG A 59 5.41 7.01 7.20
N MET A 60 4.48 6.18 6.79
CA MET A 60 3.72 6.41 5.57
C MET A 60 2.98 7.76 5.63
N THR A 61 2.77 8.33 4.46
CA THR A 61 1.86 9.44 4.20
C THR A 61 0.72 8.94 3.30
N ASN A 62 0.54 9.52 2.14
CA ASN A 62 -0.39 9.06 1.12
C ASN A 62 0.41 8.15 0.17
N THR A 63 0.57 6.87 0.52
CA THR A 63 1.40 5.92 -0.23
C THR A 63 0.51 5.05 -1.10
N PHE A 64 0.76 5.05 -2.41
CA PHE A 64 -0.10 4.38 -3.37
C PHE A 64 0.71 3.94 -4.61
N PHE A 65 0.14 3.05 -5.39
CA PHE A 65 0.59 2.80 -6.76
C PHE A 65 0.05 3.89 -7.68
N GLU A 66 0.86 4.38 -8.59
CA GLU A 66 0.35 5.24 -9.66
C GLU A 66 -0.55 4.43 -10.60
N LYS A 67 -1.52 5.11 -11.21
CA LYS A 67 -2.43 4.47 -12.16
C LYS A 67 -1.66 3.94 -13.38
N GLY A 68 -2.10 2.80 -13.87
CA GLY A 68 -1.63 2.22 -15.12
C GLY A 68 -2.45 2.67 -16.32
N THR A 69 -2.56 1.79 -17.29
CA THR A 69 -3.28 2.02 -18.56
C THR A 69 -4.30 0.94 -18.86
N ASP A 70 -4.40 -0.08 -18.02
CA ASP A 70 -5.30 -1.21 -18.25
C ASP A 70 -6.75 -0.83 -17.88
N LYS A 71 -7.71 -1.34 -18.63
CA LYS A 71 -9.12 -1.24 -18.25
C LYS A 71 -9.48 -2.36 -17.28
N LEU A 72 -10.26 -2.03 -16.25
CA LEU A 72 -10.67 -3.02 -15.24
C LEU A 72 -11.38 -4.23 -15.87
N GLU A 73 -12.19 -3.99 -16.90
CA GLU A 73 -12.87 -5.06 -17.63
C GLU A 73 -11.90 -6.01 -18.33
N ASP A 74 -10.83 -5.48 -18.93
CA ASP A 74 -9.79 -6.28 -19.58
C ASP A 74 -8.97 -7.06 -18.56
N MET A 75 -8.71 -6.45 -17.38
CA MET A 75 -8.05 -7.14 -16.27
C MET A 75 -8.88 -8.36 -15.82
N ILE A 76 -10.18 -8.20 -15.60
CA ILE A 76 -11.10 -9.27 -15.23
C ILE A 76 -11.14 -10.33 -16.34
N ALA A 77 -11.33 -9.92 -17.61
CA ALA A 77 -11.40 -10.80 -18.76
C ALA A 77 -10.14 -11.68 -18.92
N SER A 78 -8.99 -11.22 -18.43
CA SER A 78 -7.71 -11.93 -18.51
C SER A 78 -7.51 -13.00 -17.40
N ILE A 79 -8.46 -13.15 -16.47
CA ILE A 79 -8.39 -14.08 -15.35
C ILE A 79 -9.20 -15.34 -15.65
N LYS A 80 -8.53 -16.50 -15.70
CA LYS A 80 -9.22 -17.78 -15.87
C LYS A 80 -9.96 -18.21 -14.60
N HIS A 81 -9.30 -18.07 -13.44
CA HIS A 81 -9.88 -18.32 -12.13
C HIS A 81 -9.18 -17.44 -11.09
N GLY A 82 -9.95 -16.73 -10.29
CA GLY A 82 -9.44 -15.84 -9.27
C GLY A 82 -10.54 -15.12 -8.53
N TYR A 83 -10.18 -14.03 -7.86
CA TYR A 83 -11.11 -13.23 -7.07
C TYR A 83 -10.83 -11.74 -7.23
N MET A 84 -11.87 -10.94 -7.34
CA MET A 84 -11.81 -9.51 -7.16
C MET A 84 -12.06 -9.20 -5.69
N LEU A 85 -11.07 -8.61 -5.02
CA LEU A 85 -11.11 -8.36 -3.57
C LEU A 85 -11.52 -6.92 -3.30
N PHE A 86 -12.32 -6.72 -2.24
CA PHE A 86 -12.87 -5.43 -1.86
C PHE A 86 -12.61 -5.12 -0.40
N GLU A 87 -12.47 -3.82 -0.11
CA GLU A 87 -12.36 -3.26 1.24
C GLU A 87 -11.25 -3.93 2.05
N THR A 88 -10.03 -3.86 1.54
CA THR A 88 -8.87 -4.41 2.23
C THR A 88 -8.54 -3.61 3.49
N SER A 89 -8.22 -4.31 4.57
CA SER A 89 -7.91 -3.73 5.87
C SER A 89 -6.88 -4.58 6.63
N ASN A 90 -6.46 -4.09 7.79
CA ASN A 90 -5.59 -4.83 8.70
C ASN A 90 -4.34 -5.40 8.04
N GLY A 91 -3.69 -4.60 7.18
CA GLY A 91 -2.40 -4.97 6.62
C GLY A 91 -1.35 -5.08 7.73
N MET A 92 -0.68 -6.22 7.78
CA MET A 92 0.46 -6.45 8.67
C MET A 92 1.63 -6.99 7.86
N GLU A 93 2.81 -6.50 8.18
CA GLU A 93 4.05 -6.95 7.56
C GLU A 93 5.07 -7.41 8.61
N ASP A 94 5.86 -8.41 8.25
CA ASP A 94 7.08 -8.77 8.96
C ASP A 94 8.27 -8.13 8.23
N PRO A 95 8.83 -7.03 8.77
CA PRO A 95 9.90 -6.30 8.09
C PRO A 95 11.22 -7.08 8.00
N LYS A 96 11.40 -8.16 8.77
CA LYS A 96 12.59 -8.99 8.71
C LYS A 96 12.52 -10.03 7.61
N ASN A 97 11.35 -10.65 7.43
CA ASN A 97 11.17 -11.75 6.50
C ASN A 97 10.32 -11.38 5.29
N TRP A 98 9.92 -10.12 5.15
CA TRP A 98 9.11 -9.62 4.03
C TRP A 98 7.77 -10.35 3.84
N ALA A 99 7.24 -10.93 4.91
CA ALA A 99 5.92 -11.50 4.89
C ALA A 99 4.86 -10.40 4.98
N ILE A 100 3.76 -10.60 4.29
CA ILE A 100 2.60 -9.70 4.32
C ILE A 100 1.33 -10.51 4.53
N GLN A 101 0.40 -9.93 5.27
CA GLN A 101 -0.96 -10.40 5.41
C GLN A 101 -1.91 -9.21 5.42
N CYS A 102 -3.01 -9.28 4.69
CA CYS A 102 -4.12 -8.35 4.84
C CYS A 102 -5.45 -9.09 4.69
N VAL A 103 -6.52 -8.45 5.14
CA VAL A 103 -7.87 -8.99 5.09
C VAL A 103 -8.70 -8.16 4.13
N ALA A 104 -9.34 -8.81 3.15
CA ALA A 104 -10.42 -8.21 2.38
C ALA A 104 -11.76 -8.56 3.05
N GLN A 105 -12.69 -7.62 3.12
CA GLN A 105 -13.99 -7.89 3.71
C GLN A 105 -14.75 -8.93 2.91
N TYR A 106 -14.64 -8.87 1.58
CA TYR A 106 -15.18 -9.88 0.70
C TYR A 106 -14.43 -9.94 -0.63
N GLY A 107 -14.64 -11.02 -1.34
CA GLY A 107 -14.19 -11.21 -2.71
C GLY A 107 -15.31 -11.76 -3.58
N ILE A 108 -15.32 -11.40 -4.85
CA ILE A 108 -16.21 -11.95 -5.87
C ILE A 108 -15.37 -12.88 -6.75
N GLU A 109 -15.84 -14.10 -6.91
CA GLU A 109 -15.15 -15.09 -7.76
C GLU A 109 -15.17 -14.66 -9.23
N ILE A 110 -14.04 -14.89 -9.91
CA ILE A 110 -13.89 -14.70 -11.36
C ILE A 110 -13.65 -16.09 -11.98
N VAL A 111 -14.49 -16.46 -12.95
CA VAL A 111 -14.33 -17.69 -13.73
C VAL A 111 -14.38 -17.35 -15.22
N ASP A 112 -13.38 -17.81 -15.97
CA ASP A 112 -13.24 -17.59 -17.42
C ASP A 112 -13.51 -16.14 -17.85
N GLY A 113 -12.88 -15.20 -17.11
CA GLY A 113 -12.92 -13.77 -17.42
C GLY A 113 -14.21 -13.06 -17.03
N LYS A 114 -15.04 -13.65 -16.18
CA LYS A 114 -16.31 -13.05 -15.75
C LYS A 114 -16.49 -13.15 -14.25
N LEU A 115 -17.01 -12.08 -13.65
CA LEU A 115 -17.48 -12.11 -12.27
C LEU A 115 -18.67 -13.08 -12.17
N THR A 116 -18.69 -13.88 -11.14
CA THR A 116 -19.80 -14.81 -10.82
C THR A 116 -20.67 -14.24 -9.71
N ASP A 117 -21.73 -14.96 -9.34
CA ASP A 117 -22.56 -14.63 -8.18
C ASP A 117 -22.02 -15.24 -6.87
N ASN A 118 -20.79 -15.79 -6.87
CA ASN A 118 -20.18 -16.40 -5.71
C ASN A 118 -19.35 -15.35 -4.95
N TYR A 119 -19.72 -15.16 -3.69
CA TYR A 119 -19.03 -14.29 -2.75
C TYR A 119 -18.31 -15.10 -1.68
N VAL A 120 -17.12 -14.67 -1.33
CA VAL A 120 -16.34 -15.22 -0.23
C VAL A 120 -16.04 -14.12 0.79
N SER A 121 -16.17 -14.42 2.08
CA SER A 121 -15.95 -13.45 3.16
C SER A 121 -15.68 -14.16 4.50
N PRO A 122 -14.73 -13.69 5.30
CA PRO A 122 -13.63 -12.80 4.92
C PRO A 122 -12.59 -13.51 4.05
N VAL A 123 -11.74 -12.75 3.37
CA VAL A 123 -10.62 -13.32 2.57
C VAL A 123 -9.31 -12.83 3.16
N VAL A 124 -8.46 -13.75 3.54
CA VAL A 124 -7.11 -13.43 4.02
C VAL A 124 -6.13 -13.55 2.85
N MET A 125 -5.51 -12.44 2.50
CA MET A 125 -4.42 -12.41 1.53
C MET A 125 -3.10 -12.51 2.27
N SER A 126 -2.23 -13.43 1.87
CA SER A 126 -0.90 -13.57 2.46
C SER A 126 0.15 -13.85 1.39
N GLY A 127 1.40 -13.50 1.69
CA GLY A 127 2.48 -13.75 0.76
C GLY A 127 3.82 -13.17 1.19
N TYR A 128 4.78 -13.28 0.28
CA TYR A 128 6.08 -12.65 0.36
C TYR A 128 6.08 -11.41 -0.53
N VAL A 129 6.37 -10.25 0.05
CA VAL A 129 6.23 -8.94 -0.62
C VAL A 129 6.93 -8.88 -1.98
N PRO A 130 8.21 -9.30 -2.13
CA PRO A 130 8.86 -9.27 -3.42
C PRO A 130 8.19 -10.15 -4.49
N ASP A 131 7.63 -11.29 -4.11
CA ASP A 131 6.93 -12.17 -5.06
C ASP A 131 5.58 -11.56 -5.48
N LEU A 132 4.85 -10.96 -4.52
CA LEU A 132 3.63 -10.24 -4.81
C LEU A 132 3.90 -9.11 -5.80
N LEU A 133 4.87 -8.24 -5.52
CA LEU A 133 5.21 -7.10 -6.37
C LEU A 133 5.65 -7.54 -7.77
N LYS A 134 6.47 -8.57 -7.88
CA LYS A 134 6.90 -9.14 -9.17
C LYS A 134 5.77 -9.80 -9.96
N SER A 135 4.71 -10.23 -9.28
CA SER A 135 3.56 -10.89 -9.92
C SER A 135 2.53 -9.89 -10.46
N ILE A 136 2.65 -8.60 -10.15
CA ILE A 136 1.78 -7.56 -10.70
C ILE A 136 1.97 -7.56 -12.22
N SER A 137 0.89 -7.83 -12.93
CA SER A 137 0.90 -7.97 -14.39
C SER A 137 0.04 -6.93 -15.11
N MET A 138 -0.90 -6.31 -14.41
CA MET A 138 -1.75 -5.24 -14.92
C MET A 138 -2.08 -4.25 -13.80
N ILE A 139 -2.24 -2.98 -14.16
CA ILE A 139 -2.58 -1.88 -13.27
C ILE A 139 -3.65 -1.04 -13.96
N SER A 140 -4.78 -0.82 -13.30
CA SER A 140 -5.90 -0.10 -13.91
C SER A 140 -5.63 1.39 -14.13
N ASP A 141 -6.38 1.98 -15.03
CA ASP A 141 -6.33 3.42 -15.33
C ASP A 141 -7.26 4.27 -14.45
N ASP A 142 -8.06 3.66 -13.62
CA ASP A 142 -8.83 4.32 -12.58
C ASP A 142 -7.97 4.52 -11.33
N PHE A 143 -8.35 5.49 -10.50
CA PHE A 143 -7.58 5.83 -9.32
C PHE A 143 -8.47 6.47 -8.26
N GLU A 144 -8.50 5.87 -7.08
CA GLU A 144 -9.24 6.41 -5.95
C GLU A 144 -8.36 6.38 -4.68
N ILE A 145 -8.39 7.48 -3.93
CA ILE A 145 -7.78 7.57 -2.60
C ILE A 145 -8.80 8.04 -1.59
N SER A 146 -8.91 7.32 -0.50
CA SER A 146 -9.70 7.71 0.66
C SER A 146 -8.84 8.27 1.80
N GLY A 147 -9.42 9.10 2.65
CA GLY A 147 -8.73 9.69 3.81
C GLY A 147 -8.99 8.95 5.13
N ALA A 148 -9.44 7.70 5.09
CA ALA A 148 -9.86 6.96 6.28
C ALA A 148 -8.76 6.13 6.93
N GLY A 149 -7.59 5.95 6.28
CA GLY A 149 -6.53 5.06 6.70
C GLY A 149 -5.75 5.54 7.92
N SER A 150 -5.09 4.58 8.57
CA SER A 150 -4.15 4.83 9.65
C SER A 150 -2.97 3.89 9.54
N CYS A 151 -1.76 4.45 9.61
CA CYS A 151 -0.53 3.68 9.65
C CYS A 151 -0.14 3.45 11.11
N GLY A 152 -0.03 2.18 11.53
CA GLY A 152 0.43 1.79 12.86
C GLY A 152 1.93 1.51 12.89
N LYS A 153 2.58 1.75 14.02
CA LYS A 153 3.96 1.30 14.29
C LYS A 153 4.07 0.84 15.73
N GLY A 154 4.55 -0.41 15.90
CA GLY A 154 4.59 -1.01 17.21
C GLY A 154 3.20 -1.12 17.85
N TYR A 155 3.13 -0.94 19.15
CA TYR A 155 1.92 -1.24 19.91
C TYR A 155 0.83 -0.17 19.86
N LYS A 156 1.16 1.10 19.64
CA LYS A 156 0.22 2.19 19.97
C LYS A 156 0.51 3.51 19.28
N GLU A 157 1.26 3.52 18.20
CA GLU A 157 1.56 4.77 17.51
C GLU A 157 0.87 4.80 16.15
N TRP A 158 -0.17 5.61 16.05
CA TRP A 158 -1.01 5.72 14.86
C TRP A 158 -0.86 7.09 14.23
N VAL A 159 -0.66 7.15 12.94
CA VAL A 159 -0.72 8.38 12.16
C VAL A 159 -1.75 8.23 11.04
N ARG A 160 -2.50 9.29 10.82
CA ARG A 160 -3.52 9.29 9.75
C ARG A 160 -2.85 9.32 8.39
N VAL A 161 -3.37 8.52 7.48
CA VAL A 161 -2.93 8.42 6.09
C VAL A 161 -4.13 8.40 5.16
N SER A 162 -3.92 8.73 3.89
CA SER A 162 -4.86 8.32 2.84
C SER A 162 -4.35 7.03 2.22
N ASP A 163 -5.25 6.14 1.95
CA ASP A 163 -5.04 4.85 1.33
C ASP A 163 -5.93 4.69 0.10
N GLY A 164 -5.51 3.82 -0.79
CA GLY A 164 -6.17 3.59 -2.07
C GLY A 164 -5.16 3.41 -3.19
N GLY A 165 -5.60 3.62 -4.40
CA GLY A 165 -4.81 3.46 -5.61
C GLY A 165 -5.64 2.85 -6.74
N PRO A 166 -4.99 2.42 -7.84
CA PRO A 166 -5.61 1.68 -8.92
C PRO A 166 -5.86 0.21 -8.52
N ALA A 167 -6.69 -0.49 -9.26
CA ALA A 167 -6.80 -1.93 -9.16
C ALA A 167 -5.51 -2.60 -9.66
N LEU A 168 -5.06 -3.64 -8.96
CA LEU A 168 -3.86 -4.40 -9.27
C LEU A 168 -4.21 -5.85 -9.57
N LYS A 169 -3.71 -6.39 -10.69
CA LYS A 169 -3.76 -7.83 -10.95
C LYS A 169 -2.46 -8.48 -10.54
N ALA A 170 -2.51 -9.31 -9.52
CA ALA A 170 -1.34 -9.98 -8.97
C ALA A 170 -1.66 -11.43 -8.58
N ARG A 171 -0.64 -12.22 -8.26
CA ARG A 171 -0.77 -13.57 -7.70
C ARG A 171 -0.46 -13.54 -6.21
N VAL A 172 -1.41 -13.99 -5.43
CA VAL A 172 -1.31 -14.06 -3.97
C VAL A 172 -1.89 -15.37 -3.46
N LYS A 173 -1.54 -15.71 -2.23
CA LYS A 173 -2.18 -16.82 -1.52
C LYS A 173 -3.42 -16.28 -0.81
N LEU A 174 -4.55 -16.92 -1.05
CA LEU A 174 -5.82 -16.62 -0.36
C LEU A 174 -6.18 -17.78 0.58
N GLY A 175 -6.77 -17.44 1.73
CA GLY A 175 -7.27 -18.37 2.73
C GLY A 175 -8.42 -17.77 3.53
#